data_a762486d5147110a964a94d209a63d75
#
_entry.id   a762486d5147110a964a94d209a63d75
#
_cell.length_a   1.000
_cell.length_b   1.000
_cell.length_c   1.000
_cell.angle_alpha   90.00
_cell.angle_beta   90.00
_cell.angle_gamma   90.00
#
_symmetry.space_group_name_H-M   'P 1'
#
loop_
_entity.id
_entity.type
_entity.pdbx_description
1 polymer ?
#
loop_
_entity_poly.entity_id
_entity_poly.type
_entity_poly.pdbx_seq_one_letter_code
_entity_poly.pdbx_strand_id
1 'polypeptide(L)'
;MKKMIMLFTAGCVSFVCLLMGPSALGAMMELEWTLPGGKVEREMRPLPEKNGVAVFSLSRAEIKSRGASSLALTPDFARARKGDDGFWVFSSGECGTFRCDNGKAECNRWQLMSVYGMKTPERTFAAIVRKLKYYFTTRVTVKDGEYRMSCVLDKELCSAPYEDFEIEFRRLEGKEATMGGIARAYRSYQLARGAVKPLKERAATNAVLKTAIDGLEIRIRQAWKPVPPLVAEQTPEAEPPVGAHVTFDRVVDIARALKACGVKNAELCLVGWNIGGHDGRWPQSFPAEPVLGGDAKLRECVKAVRDMGYLIVPHGNFLDAYRIADSWDEEWLAKNADGSLPRGSGSWGGGKSARICPQRTYERFVSRDMWRMGAYGFKGLGYFDVASIVPADECHDPRHPVNRAEGAKWWGKGAALSKRVFGGFASEGAFDHFAGDLDYALYVTFRDPTKLNVGLVDRMAPFPQLVYNGVFAMNPFTRTVNFTAQTRYWQLKLIEFGGRPAFYFYSKFTHGGNKGWMGDGDLGCATDAELAASAAKIKEGADIYAKLSPLQYEFMEEHDALGGGVWRTTYSDGARVYVNYGEAAATVDGIEIPAEGWRMVRK
;
A
#
# COMPACT_ATOMS: atom_id res chain seq x y z
N MET A 1 -21.24 -66.15 54.06
CA MET A 1 -21.18 -65.43 52.75
C MET A 1 -21.16 -63.95 53.00
N LYS A 2 -19.96 -63.38 53.02
CA LYS A 2 -19.76 -61.94 53.35
C LYS A 2 -19.77 -61.10 52.06
N LYS A 3 -20.67 -60.17 51.99
CA LYS A 3 -20.68 -59.13 50.96
C LYS A 3 -19.64 -58.04 51.30
N MET A 4 -18.72 -57.81 50.41
CA MET A 4 -17.73 -56.75 50.51
C MET A 4 -18.28 -55.51 49.80
N ILE A 5 -18.48 -54.44 50.55
CA ILE A 5 -18.93 -53.14 50.07
C ILE A 5 -17.65 -52.33 49.76
N MET A 6 -17.47 -51.98 48.51
CA MET A 6 -16.39 -51.06 48.06
C MET A 6 -16.91 -49.61 48.17
N LEU A 7 -16.33 -48.85 49.08
CA LEU A 7 -16.55 -47.41 49.15
C LEU A 7 -15.67 -46.72 48.11
N PHE A 8 -16.33 -45.99 47.20
CA PHE A 8 -15.64 -45.01 46.35
C PHE A 8 -15.58 -43.67 47.12
N THR A 9 -14.39 -43.26 47.49
CA THR A 9 -14.13 -41.90 47.99
C THR A 9 -13.95 -40.96 46.81
N ALA A 10 -14.89 -40.05 46.58
CA ALA A 10 -14.79 -38.93 45.67
C ALA A 10 -13.81 -37.89 46.28
N GLY A 11 -12.63 -37.76 45.72
CA GLY A 11 -11.71 -36.71 46.08
C GLY A 11 -12.18 -35.37 45.50
N CYS A 12 -12.73 -34.51 46.34
CA CYS A 12 -12.92 -33.10 46.05
C CYS A 12 -11.54 -32.42 45.96
N VAL A 13 -11.09 -32.07 44.75
CA VAL A 13 -10.02 -31.12 44.55
C VAL A 13 -10.59 -29.73 44.75
N SER A 14 -10.41 -29.18 45.94
CA SER A 14 -10.75 -27.79 46.24
C SER A 14 -9.80 -26.88 45.48
N PHE A 15 -10.29 -26.22 44.44
CA PHE A 15 -9.60 -25.10 43.83
C PHE A 15 -9.68 -23.89 44.81
N VAL A 16 -8.58 -23.62 45.49
CA VAL A 16 -8.39 -22.38 46.24
C VAL A 16 -8.18 -21.28 45.21
N CYS A 17 -9.25 -20.59 44.82
CA CYS A 17 -9.16 -19.27 44.15
C CYS A 17 -8.64 -18.28 45.18
N LEU A 18 -7.32 -18.03 45.20
CA LEU A 18 -6.80 -16.84 45.82
C LEU A 18 -7.31 -15.66 45.00
N LEU A 19 -8.26 -14.91 45.56
CA LEU A 19 -8.65 -13.58 45.11
C LEU A 19 -7.47 -12.62 45.32
N MET A 20 -6.49 -12.67 44.42
CA MET A 20 -5.55 -11.57 44.24
C MET A 20 -6.28 -10.46 43.48
N GLY A 21 -6.29 -9.25 44.04
CA GLY A 21 -6.87 -8.07 43.40
C GLY A 21 -6.24 -7.80 42.02
N PRO A 22 -6.88 -7.03 41.14
CA PRO A 22 -6.53 -6.91 39.71
C PRO A 22 -5.17 -6.25 39.41
N SER A 23 -4.30 -6.00 40.39
CA SER A 23 -3.03 -5.31 40.22
C SER A 23 -1.76 -6.18 40.34
N ALA A 24 -1.86 -7.50 40.51
CA ALA A 24 -0.71 -8.37 40.76
C ALA A 24 -0.37 -9.36 39.63
N LEU A 25 -1.26 -9.58 38.67
CA LEU A 25 -0.99 -10.36 37.45
C LEU A 25 -0.71 -9.38 36.32
N GLY A 26 0.52 -9.40 35.78
CA GLY A 26 0.87 -8.65 34.57
C GLY A 26 -0.07 -8.98 33.41
N ALA A 27 0.01 -8.20 32.32
CA ALA A 27 -0.82 -8.44 31.13
C ALA A 27 -0.70 -9.90 30.62
N MET A 28 -1.78 -10.40 30.05
CA MET A 28 -1.87 -11.76 29.53
C MET A 28 -2.22 -11.75 28.04
N MET A 29 -1.67 -12.72 27.32
CA MET A 29 -2.01 -13.02 25.92
C MET A 29 -2.97 -14.21 25.86
N GLU A 30 -4.16 -14.02 25.32
CA GLU A 30 -5.06 -15.11 24.98
C GLU A 30 -4.69 -15.66 23.59
N LEU A 31 -4.46 -16.96 23.52
CA LEU A 31 -4.28 -17.72 22.30
C LEU A 31 -5.53 -18.55 22.05
N GLU A 32 -6.19 -18.28 20.94
CA GLU A 32 -7.36 -19.04 20.49
C GLU A 32 -6.98 -19.84 19.24
N TRP A 33 -6.80 -21.15 19.42
CA TRP A 33 -6.49 -22.11 18.38
C TRP A 33 -7.76 -22.69 17.80
N THR A 34 -8.02 -22.51 16.51
CA THR A 34 -9.10 -23.20 15.79
C THR A 34 -8.51 -24.44 15.11
N LEU A 35 -8.90 -25.61 15.55
CA LEU A 35 -8.44 -26.89 15.00
C LEU A 35 -9.30 -27.31 13.79
N PRO A 36 -8.85 -28.27 12.96
CA PRO A 36 -9.68 -28.87 11.93
C PRO A 36 -11.01 -29.38 12.49
N GLY A 37 -12.10 -29.15 11.76
CA GLY A 37 -13.46 -29.45 12.25
C GLY A 37 -14.08 -28.37 13.14
N GLY A 38 -13.38 -27.25 13.36
CA GLY A 38 -13.92 -26.08 14.06
C GLY A 38 -13.85 -26.14 15.59
N LYS A 39 -13.18 -27.16 16.16
CA LYS A 39 -12.90 -27.20 17.60
C LYS A 39 -12.01 -26.03 18.00
N VAL A 40 -12.37 -25.29 19.05
CA VAL A 40 -11.63 -24.14 19.55
C VAL A 40 -10.99 -24.50 20.89
N GLU A 41 -9.68 -24.26 21.01
CA GLU A 41 -8.91 -24.39 22.25
C GLU A 41 -8.36 -23.01 22.64
N ARG A 42 -8.46 -22.67 23.94
CA ARG A 42 -7.97 -21.38 24.46
C ARG A 42 -6.98 -21.60 25.57
N GLU A 43 -5.93 -20.80 25.56
CA GLU A 43 -4.93 -20.75 26.62
C GLU A 43 -4.54 -19.30 26.90
N MET A 44 -4.21 -19.01 28.16
CA MET A 44 -3.70 -17.71 28.58
C MET A 44 -2.21 -17.85 28.88
N ARG A 45 -1.39 -16.94 28.31
CA ARG A 45 0.05 -16.89 28.55
C ARG A 45 0.48 -15.54 29.10
N PRO A 46 1.47 -15.48 30.01
CA PRO A 46 2.00 -14.22 30.49
C PRO A 46 2.52 -13.34 29.35
N LEU A 47 2.21 -12.05 29.43
CA LEU A 47 2.68 -11.01 28.51
C LEU A 47 3.39 -9.92 29.35
N PRO A 48 4.62 -10.18 29.83
CA PRO A 48 5.31 -9.26 30.72
C PRO A 48 5.62 -7.94 30.00
N GLU A 49 5.33 -6.83 30.68
CA GLU A 49 5.61 -5.49 30.20
C GLU A 49 6.80 -4.90 30.96
N LYS A 50 7.75 -4.30 30.24
CA LYS A 50 8.87 -3.56 30.79
C LYS A 50 8.98 -2.21 30.08
N ASN A 51 8.97 -1.13 30.85
CA ASN A 51 9.05 0.25 30.32
C ASN A 51 8.02 0.55 29.21
N GLY A 52 6.78 0.08 29.37
CA GLY A 52 5.70 0.30 28.40
C GLY A 52 5.79 -0.58 27.14
N VAL A 53 6.69 -1.57 27.11
CA VAL A 53 6.86 -2.50 26.00
C VAL A 53 6.64 -3.94 26.45
N ALA A 54 5.75 -4.66 25.78
CA ALA A 54 5.54 -6.09 25.97
C ALA A 54 5.83 -6.82 24.65
N VAL A 55 6.52 -7.96 24.72
CA VAL A 55 6.86 -8.79 23.55
C VAL A 55 6.34 -10.20 23.76
N PHE A 56 5.64 -10.71 22.75
CA PHE A 56 5.16 -12.09 22.73
C PHE A 56 5.75 -12.84 21.54
N SER A 57 6.17 -14.08 21.76
CA SER A 57 6.78 -14.91 20.73
C SER A 57 6.26 -16.34 20.77
N LEU A 58 6.13 -16.95 19.58
CA LEU A 58 5.87 -18.37 19.40
C LEU A 58 6.88 -18.94 18.40
N SER A 59 7.45 -20.11 18.71
CA SER A 59 8.30 -20.79 17.75
C SER A 59 7.49 -21.35 16.58
N ARG A 60 8.07 -21.35 15.38
CA ARG A 60 7.44 -21.97 14.20
C ARG A 60 7.14 -23.45 14.42
N ALA A 61 7.97 -24.14 15.22
CA ALA A 61 7.76 -25.55 15.57
C ALA A 61 6.49 -25.74 16.39
N GLU A 62 6.25 -24.88 17.37
CA GLU A 62 5.03 -24.88 18.18
C GLU A 62 3.80 -24.56 17.33
N ILE A 63 3.84 -23.51 16.51
CA ILE A 63 2.73 -23.14 15.63
C ILE A 63 2.33 -24.33 14.74
N LYS A 64 3.33 -24.95 14.08
CA LYS A 64 3.10 -26.08 13.19
C LYS A 64 2.59 -27.32 13.92
N SER A 65 3.10 -27.61 15.12
CA SER A 65 2.76 -28.83 15.88
C SER A 65 1.29 -28.89 16.30
N ARG A 66 0.61 -27.74 16.43
CA ARG A 66 -0.80 -27.68 16.78
C ARG A 66 -1.74 -28.14 15.66
N GLY A 67 -1.29 -28.15 14.41
CA GLY A 67 -2.13 -28.51 13.25
C GLY A 67 -3.39 -27.64 13.12
N ALA A 68 -3.35 -26.42 13.64
CA ALA A 68 -4.50 -25.53 13.68
C ALA A 68 -4.86 -24.97 12.31
N SER A 69 -6.13 -24.68 12.09
CA SER A 69 -6.64 -23.95 10.92
C SER A 69 -6.49 -22.44 11.08
N SER A 70 -6.38 -21.95 12.31
CA SER A 70 -6.03 -20.55 12.60
C SER A 70 -5.61 -20.39 14.07
N LEU A 71 -4.84 -19.33 14.32
CA LEU A 71 -4.48 -18.89 15.67
C LEU A 71 -4.82 -17.40 15.78
N ALA A 72 -5.70 -17.04 16.73
CA ALA A 72 -5.93 -15.64 17.09
C ALA A 72 -5.21 -15.31 18.41
N LEU A 73 -4.46 -14.20 18.38
CA LEU A 73 -3.70 -13.70 19.52
C LEU A 73 -4.33 -12.36 19.96
N THR A 74 -4.85 -12.33 21.20
CA THR A 74 -5.55 -11.18 21.76
C THR A 74 -5.00 -10.86 23.14
N PRO A 75 -4.25 -9.77 23.33
CA PRO A 75 -3.87 -9.36 24.66
C PRO A 75 -5.12 -8.91 25.46
N ASP A 76 -5.11 -9.15 26.77
CA ASP A 76 -6.24 -8.83 27.66
C ASP A 76 -6.64 -7.35 27.63
N PHE A 77 -5.70 -6.44 27.38
CA PHE A 77 -5.93 -5.01 27.24
C PHE A 77 -6.44 -4.57 25.84
N ALA A 78 -6.51 -5.46 24.84
CA ALA A 78 -7.08 -5.16 23.52
C ALA A 78 -8.59 -5.42 23.48
N ARG A 79 -9.30 -4.92 24.50
CA ARG A 79 -10.73 -5.06 24.70
C ARG A 79 -11.36 -3.72 25.04
N ALA A 80 -12.59 -3.52 24.59
CA ALA A 80 -13.41 -2.37 24.92
C ALA A 80 -14.87 -2.77 24.99
N ARG A 81 -15.71 -1.89 25.50
CA ARG A 81 -17.16 -2.04 25.53
C ARG A 81 -17.83 -1.01 24.64
N LYS A 82 -19.00 -1.33 24.16
CA LYS A 82 -19.87 -0.37 23.47
C LYS A 82 -20.06 0.86 24.34
N GLY A 83 -19.79 2.04 23.74
CA GLY A 83 -19.88 3.34 24.43
C GLY A 83 -18.58 3.82 25.05
N ASP A 84 -17.54 2.98 25.13
CA ASP A 84 -16.23 3.43 25.60
C ASP A 84 -15.66 4.54 24.70
N ASP A 85 -14.95 5.49 25.29
CA ASP A 85 -14.18 6.47 24.53
C ASP A 85 -12.93 5.81 23.96
N GLY A 86 -12.76 5.92 22.65
CA GLY A 86 -11.61 5.35 21.97
C GLY A 86 -11.87 4.96 20.52
N PHE A 87 -10.91 4.24 19.97
CA PHE A 87 -10.95 3.80 18.57
C PHE A 87 -10.03 2.58 18.36
N TRP A 88 -10.22 1.92 17.23
CA TRP A 88 -9.28 0.97 16.67
C TRP A 88 -8.88 1.41 15.24
N VAL A 89 -7.68 1.02 14.81
CA VAL A 89 -7.15 1.35 13.47
C VAL A 89 -6.37 0.18 12.90
N PHE A 90 -6.62 -0.13 11.61
CA PHE A 90 -5.84 -1.06 10.80
C PHE A 90 -4.72 -0.33 10.04
N SER A 91 -3.74 -1.10 9.59
CA SER A 91 -2.62 -0.59 8.79
C SER A 91 -3.03 0.14 7.51
N SER A 92 -4.17 -0.22 6.92
CA SER A 92 -4.74 0.41 5.73
C SER A 92 -5.43 1.76 6.00
N GLY A 93 -5.60 2.15 7.26
CA GLY A 93 -6.28 3.37 7.68
C GLY A 93 -7.77 3.21 7.99
N GLU A 94 -8.37 2.03 7.77
CA GLU A 94 -9.72 1.76 8.24
C GLU A 94 -9.74 1.82 9.77
N CYS A 95 -10.66 2.61 10.30
CA CYS A 95 -10.81 2.78 11.74
C CYS A 95 -12.28 2.88 12.14
N GLY A 96 -12.55 2.59 13.41
CA GLY A 96 -13.88 2.70 13.98
C GLY A 96 -13.85 2.92 15.47
N THR A 97 -14.98 3.38 16.01
CA THR A 97 -15.28 3.56 17.42
C THR A 97 -16.08 2.38 17.99
N PHE A 98 -16.32 2.37 19.27
CA PHE A 98 -17.00 1.26 19.95
C PHE A 98 -18.53 1.49 20.03
N ARG A 99 -19.23 1.55 18.88
CA ARG A 99 -20.64 1.93 18.78
C ARG A 99 -21.61 0.77 18.51
N CYS A 100 -21.10 -0.41 18.13
CA CYS A 100 -21.93 -1.54 17.71
C CYS A 100 -22.08 -2.60 18.80
N ASP A 101 -23.17 -3.37 18.75
CA ASP A 101 -23.38 -4.52 19.63
C ASP A 101 -22.78 -5.80 19.07
N ASN A 102 -22.85 -5.98 17.75
CA ASN A 102 -22.35 -7.17 17.07
C ASN A 102 -21.71 -6.78 15.75
N GLY A 103 -20.70 -7.56 15.34
CA GLY A 103 -20.07 -7.38 14.05
C GLY A 103 -18.62 -7.85 13.99
N LYS A 104 -18.04 -7.68 12.80
CA LYS A 104 -16.66 -8.06 12.50
C LYS A 104 -16.08 -7.12 11.46
N ALA A 105 -14.82 -6.72 11.64
CA ALA A 105 -14.01 -6.08 10.63
C ALA A 105 -12.65 -6.81 10.54
N GLU A 106 -12.12 -6.92 9.34
CA GLU A 106 -10.83 -7.57 9.10
C GLU A 106 -10.00 -6.82 8.07
N CYS A 107 -8.72 -6.64 8.37
CA CYS A 107 -7.70 -6.37 7.40
C CYS A 107 -6.87 -7.65 7.25
N ASN A 108 -7.23 -8.49 6.28
CA ASN A 108 -6.57 -9.77 6.05
C ASN A 108 -5.22 -9.58 5.36
N ARG A 109 -4.72 -10.55 4.61
CA ARG A 109 -3.42 -10.53 3.90
C ARG A 109 -3.04 -9.21 3.19
N TRP A 110 -3.93 -8.23 3.11
CA TRP A 110 -3.73 -6.89 2.59
C TRP A 110 -3.28 -5.87 3.65
N GLN A 111 -2.57 -6.34 4.68
CA GLN A 111 -1.89 -5.46 5.64
C GLN A 111 -0.83 -4.64 4.90
N LEU A 112 -1.06 -3.34 4.75
CA LEU A 112 -0.07 -2.45 4.13
C LEU A 112 1.23 -2.39 4.95
N MET A 113 1.08 -2.42 6.28
CA MET A 113 2.16 -2.31 7.24
C MET A 113 1.97 -3.34 8.36
N SER A 114 3.05 -3.71 9.02
CA SER A 114 3.03 -4.68 10.11
C SER A 114 2.65 -4.05 11.45
N VAL A 115 1.66 -3.15 11.45
CA VAL A 115 1.21 -2.39 12.62
C VAL A 115 -0.31 -2.24 12.63
N TYR A 116 -0.88 -2.24 13.83
CA TYR A 116 -2.25 -1.86 14.13
C TYR A 116 -2.31 -1.26 15.52
N GLY A 117 -3.43 -0.67 15.91
CA GLY A 117 -3.54 -0.09 17.24
C GLY A 117 -4.97 0.10 17.72
N MET A 118 -5.08 0.33 19.03
CA MET A 118 -6.34 0.55 19.71
C MET A 118 -6.15 1.53 20.85
N LYS A 119 -7.11 2.42 21.03
CA LYS A 119 -7.24 3.26 22.21
C LYS A 119 -8.52 2.85 22.93
N THR A 120 -8.38 2.53 24.20
CA THR A 120 -9.50 2.31 25.13
C THR A 120 -9.41 3.33 26.27
N PRO A 121 -10.40 3.47 27.16
CA PRO A 121 -10.29 4.33 28.34
C PRO A 121 -9.07 4.02 29.22
N GLU A 122 -8.68 2.75 29.27
CA GLU A 122 -7.60 2.28 30.15
C GLU A 122 -6.22 2.28 29.48
N ARG A 123 -6.17 2.14 28.15
CA ARG A 123 -4.89 1.96 27.44
C ARG A 123 -4.96 2.38 25.97
N THR A 124 -3.90 3.04 25.53
CA THR A 124 -3.59 3.18 24.09
C THR A 124 -2.35 2.36 23.77
N PHE A 125 -2.38 1.59 22.70
CA PHE A 125 -1.22 0.79 22.27
C PHE A 125 -1.03 0.77 20.76
N ALA A 126 0.23 0.63 20.35
CA ALA A 126 0.63 0.20 19.02
C ALA A 126 1.10 -1.27 19.08
N ALA A 127 0.54 -2.12 18.24
CA ALA A 127 0.96 -3.51 18.07
C ALA A 127 1.81 -3.61 16.80
N ILE A 128 3.04 -4.13 16.90
CA ILE A 128 4.01 -4.25 15.81
C ILE A 128 4.35 -5.72 15.62
N VAL A 129 3.92 -6.31 14.50
CA VAL A 129 4.32 -7.69 14.14
C VAL A 129 5.74 -7.63 13.58
N ARG A 130 6.70 -8.22 14.30
CA ARG A 130 8.14 -8.12 14.03
C ARG A 130 8.67 -9.26 13.18
N LYS A 131 8.14 -10.48 13.41
CA LYS A 131 8.47 -11.70 12.66
C LYS A 131 7.19 -12.42 12.25
N LEU A 132 7.26 -13.21 11.20
CA LEU A 132 6.11 -13.79 10.49
C LEU A 132 5.12 -12.72 10.03
N LYS A 133 5.66 -11.55 9.68
CA LYS A 133 4.96 -10.29 9.51
C LYS A 133 4.26 -10.12 8.15
N TYR A 134 4.48 -11.03 7.24
CA TYR A 134 3.80 -11.02 5.94
C TYR A 134 2.61 -11.98 5.97
N TYR A 135 1.45 -11.49 5.51
CA TYR A 135 0.27 -12.33 5.31
C TYR A 135 -0.60 -12.62 6.56
N PHE A 136 -0.34 -12.00 7.70
CA PHE A 136 -1.24 -12.10 8.86
C PHE A 136 -2.53 -11.28 8.64
N THR A 137 -3.54 -11.52 9.48
CA THR A 137 -4.79 -10.77 9.51
C THR A 137 -4.89 -9.98 10.81
N THR A 138 -5.36 -8.73 10.75
CA THR A 138 -5.83 -7.99 11.93
C THR A 138 -7.35 -8.01 11.96
N ARG A 139 -7.93 -8.35 13.09
CA ARG A 139 -9.37 -8.54 13.24
C ARG A 139 -9.91 -7.78 14.44
N VAL A 140 -11.03 -7.08 14.23
CA VAL A 140 -11.89 -6.58 15.32
C VAL A 140 -13.19 -7.35 15.29
N THR A 141 -13.58 -7.91 16.42
CA THR A 141 -14.90 -8.52 16.61
C THR A 141 -15.63 -7.82 17.73
N VAL A 142 -16.95 -7.73 17.63
CA VAL A 142 -17.83 -7.31 18.73
C VAL A 142 -18.98 -8.30 18.85
N LYS A 143 -19.23 -8.73 20.06
CA LYS A 143 -20.34 -9.59 20.42
C LYS A 143 -20.96 -9.06 21.73
N ASP A 144 -22.27 -8.82 21.72
CA ASP A 144 -23.00 -8.30 22.86
C ASP A 144 -22.36 -7.03 23.46
N GLY A 145 -21.82 -6.17 22.59
CA GLY A 145 -21.14 -4.93 22.97
C GLY A 145 -19.69 -5.09 23.45
N GLU A 146 -19.16 -6.30 23.54
CA GLU A 146 -17.76 -6.54 23.91
C GLU A 146 -16.86 -6.62 22.68
N TYR A 147 -15.95 -5.64 22.52
CA TYR A 147 -14.96 -5.54 21.44
C TYR A 147 -13.68 -6.26 21.80
N ARG A 148 -13.07 -6.89 20.78
CA ARG A 148 -11.76 -7.54 20.87
C ARG A 148 -10.98 -7.27 19.59
N MET A 149 -9.69 -6.91 19.73
CA MET A 149 -8.77 -6.73 18.59
C MET A 149 -7.66 -7.77 18.65
N SER A 150 -7.50 -8.54 17.56
CA SER A 150 -6.63 -9.71 17.50
C SER A 150 -5.70 -9.67 16.29
N CYS A 151 -4.47 -10.18 16.45
CA CYS A 151 -3.63 -10.65 15.35
C CYS A 151 -3.99 -12.10 15.05
N VAL A 152 -4.20 -12.44 13.78
CA VAL A 152 -4.63 -13.78 13.38
C VAL A 152 -3.69 -14.36 12.34
N LEU A 153 -3.16 -15.53 12.64
CA LEU A 153 -2.46 -16.39 11.69
C LEU A 153 -3.49 -17.36 11.10
N ASP A 154 -3.62 -17.38 9.79
CA ASP A 154 -4.55 -18.26 9.07
C ASP A 154 -3.97 -19.68 8.89
N LYS A 155 -4.72 -20.53 8.18
CA LYS A 155 -4.31 -21.93 7.93
C LYS A 155 -2.96 -22.02 7.25
N GLU A 156 -2.65 -21.11 6.32
CA GLU A 156 -1.41 -21.11 5.56
C GLU A 156 -0.21 -20.87 6.49
N LEU A 157 -0.28 -19.81 7.30
CA LEU A 157 0.76 -19.48 8.28
C LEU A 157 0.85 -20.52 9.42
N CYS A 158 -0.27 -21.13 9.83
CA CYS A 158 -0.27 -22.17 10.84
C CYS A 158 0.34 -23.49 10.34
N SER A 159 0.11 -23.86 9.08
CA SER A 159 0.61 -25.11 8.50
C SER A 159 2.08 -25.03 8.06
N ALA A 160 2.51 -23.89 7.54
CA ALA A 160 3.84 -23.68 6.98
C ALA A 160 4.44 -22.31 7.39
N PRO A 161 4.64 -22.06 8.70
CA PRO A 161 5.28 -20.82 9.13
C PRO A 161 6.73 -20.77 8.63
N TYR A 162 7.07 -19.68 7.91
CA TYR A 162 8.40 -19.52 7.31
C TYR A 162 9.47 -19.06 8.33
N GLU A 163 9.05 -18.52 9.49
CA GLU A 163 9.88 -18.12 10.63
C GLU A 163 9.07 -18.17 11.92
N ASP A 164 9.71 -17.89 13.07
CA ASP A 164 9.01 -17.73 14.35
C ASP A 164 8.09 -16.52 14.29
N PHE A 165 7.01 -16.52 15.07
CA PHE A 165 6.15 -15.36 15.23
C PHE A 165 6.65 -14.49 16.38
N GLU A 166 6.64 -13.16 16.19
CA GLU A 166 6.96 -12.20 17.24
C GLU A 166 6.13 -10.92 17.05
N ILE A 167 5.46 -10.49 18.13
CA ILE A 167 4.68 -9.24 18.17
C ILE A 167 5.09 -8.43 19.39
N GLU A 168 5.26 -7.12 19.19
CA GLU A 168 5.57 -6.14 20.21
C GLU A 168 4.38 -5.20 20.42
N PHE A 169 4.03 -4.94 21.66
CA PHE A 169 3.02 -3.96 22.06
C PHE A 169 3.69 -2.81 22.78
N ARG A 170 3.49 -1.59 22.29
CA ARG A 170 3.97 -0.34 22.92
C ARG A 170 2.81 0.39 23.53
N ARG A 171 2.86 0.60 24.84
CA ARG A 171 1.92 1.45 25.55
C ARG A 171 2.21 2.92 25.25
N LEU A 172 1.17 3.68 24.96
CA LEU A 172 1.23 5.09 24.62
C LEU A 172 0.43 5.89 25.63
N GLU A 173 1.02 6.98 26.14
CA GLU A 173 0.44 7.77 27.23
C GLU A 173 0.46 9.27 26.91
N GLY A 174 -0.38 10.04 27.60
CA GLY A 174 -0.43 11.49 27.47
C GLY A 174 -0.68 11.94 26.03
N LYS A 175 0.15 12.81 25.50
CA LYS A 175 0.05 13.33 24.12
C LYS A 175 0.28 12.27 23.03
N GLU A 176 0.90 11.14 23.38
CA GLU A 176 1.11 10.04 22.44
C GLU A 176 -0.09 9.07 22.37
N ALA A 177 -1.11 9.23 23.25
CA ALA A 177 -2.31 8.39 23.26
C ALA A 177 -3.28 8.79 22.15
N THR A 178 -2.79 8.91 20.90
CA THR A 178 -3.50 9.32 19.68
C THR A 178 -3.22 8.36 18.52
N MET A 179 -3.94 8.52 17.43
CA MET A 179 -3.67 7.78 16.19
C MET A 179 -2.30 8.17 15.61
N GLY A 180 -1.93 9.46 15.69
CA GLY A 180 -0.60 9.94 15.33
C GLY A 180 0.50 9.29 16.19
N GLY A 181 0.27 9.12 17.50
CA GLY A 181 1.19 8.42 18.39
C GLY A 181 1.39 6.96 18.04
N ILE A 182 0.32 6.23 17.66
CA ILE A 182 0.43 4.84 17.15
C ILE A 182 1.29 4.82 15.88
N ALA A 183 1.06 5.73 14.94
CA ALA A 183 1.84 5.83 13.72
C ALA A 183 3.31 6.19 13.99
N ARG A 184 3.58 7.16 14.88
CA ARG A 184 4.94 7.54 15.31
C ARG A 184 5.68 6.38 15.96
N ALA A 185 5.01 5.57 16.76
CA ALA A 185 5.62 4.38 17.39
C ALA A 185 6.16 3.41 16.34
N TYR A 186 5.38 3.17 15.27
CA TYR A 186 5.83 2.31 14.17
C TYR A 186 6.90 2.97 13.29
N ARG A 187 6.73 4.23 12.92
CA ARG A 187 7.74 5.00 12.18
C ARG A 187 9.09 5.01 12.91
N SER A 188 9.07 5.26 14.23
CA SER A 188 10.27 5.25 15.06
C SER A 188 10.93 3.86 15.11
N TYR A 189 10.13 2.79 15.17
CA TYR A 189 10.65 1.42 15.06
C TYR A 189 11.35 1.19 13.71
N GLN A 190 10.76 1.64 12.60
CA GLN A 190 11.34 1.49 11.26
C GLN A 190 12.63 2.32 11.09
N LEU A 191 12.66 3.54 11.58
CA LEU A 191 13.84 4.41 11.57
C LEU A 191 14.97 3.84 12.44
N ALA A 192 14.66 3.41 13.68
CA ALA A 192 15.65 2.90 14.64
C ALA A 192 16.37 1.64 14.15
N ARG A 193 15.68 0.77 13.39
CA ARG A 193 16.31 -0.43 12.80
C ARG A 193 16.94 -0.18 11.42
N GLY A 194 16.94 1.07 10.94
CA GLY A 194 17.51 1.44 9.64
C GLY A 194 16.74 0.92 8.42
N ALA A 195 15.48 0.49 8.61
CA ALA A 195 14.65 -0.01 7.53
C ALA A 195 14.19 1.08 6.57
N VAL A 196 14.04 2.29 7.07
CA VAL A 196 13.70 3.49 6.30
C VAL A 196 14.60 4.66 6.67
N LYS A 197 14.69 5.65 5.77
CA LYS A 197 15.41 6.91 5.99
C LYS A 197 14.50 8.08 5.63
N PRO A 198 14.62 9.22 6.32
CA PRO A 198 13.87 10.43 5.96
C PRO A 198 14.08 10.82 4.49
N LEU A 199 13.00 11.16 3.81
CA LEU A 199 13.03 11.60 2.40
C LEU A 199 13.90 12.87 2.24
N LYS A 200 13.85 13.77 3.22
CA LYS A 200 14.67 14.99 3.27
C LYS A 200 16.17 14.68 3.17
N GLU A 201 16.65 13.69 3.90
CA GLU A 201 18.06 13.26 3.87
C GLU A 201 18.43 12.65 2.51
N ARG A 202 17.57 11.80 1.96
CA ARG A 202 17.80 11.14 0.67
C ARG A 202 17.79 12.14 -0.49
N ALA A 203 16.85 13.09 -0.47
CA ALA A 203 16.73 14.11 -1.49
C ALA A 203 17.89 15.14 -1.45
N ALA A 204 18.50 15.37 -0.29
CA ALA A 204 19.65 16.27 -0.16
C ALA A 204 20.87 15.83 -0.98
N THR A 205 21.01 14.53 -1.25
CA THR A 205 22.13 13.94 -2.00
C THR A 205 21.71 13.37 -3.36
N ASN A 206 20.42 13.46 -3.74
CA ASN A 206 19.89 12.93 -4.98
C ASN A 206 19.00 13.96 -5.68
N ALA A 207 19.58 14.69 -6.64
CA ALA A 207 18.90 15.74 -7.39
C ALA A 207 17.72 15.19 -8.23
N VAL A 208 17.82 13.95 -8.74
CA VAL A 208 16.73 13.31 -9.49
C VAL A 208 15.54 13.07 -8.58
N LEU A 209 15.77 12.49 -7.40
CA LEU A 209 14.73 12.29 -6.39
C LEU A 209 14.08 13.62 -5.99
N LYS A 210 14.91 14.64 -5.70
CA LYS A 210 14.40 15.97 -5.34
C LYS A 210 13.50 16.55 -6.43
N THR A 211 13.93 16.52 -7.69
CA THR A 211 13.16 17.03 -8.83
C THR A 211 11.84 16.27 -8.98
N ALA A 212 11.86 14.95 -8.83
CA ALA A 212 10.64 14.13 -8.89
C ALA A 212 9.65 14.49 -7.78
N ILE A 213 10.12 14.60 -6.54
CA ILE A 213 9.26 14.89 -5.38
C ILE A 213 8.72 16.32 -5.41
N ASP A 214 9.50 17.30 -5.87
CA ASP A 214 9.06 18.69 -6.03
C ASP A 214 8.09 18.85 -7.21
N GLY A 215 7.98 17.85 -8.09
CA GLY A 215 7.16 17.84 -9.29
C GLY A 215 5.98 16.89 -9.25
N LEU A 216 5.19 16.95 -10.33
CA LEU A 216 4.04 16.08 -10.56
C LEU A 216 4.47 14.77 -11.21
N GLU A 217 3.73 13.68 -10.96
CA GLU A 217 3.79 12.52 -11.84
C GLU A 217 2.74 12.66 -12.95
N ILE A 218 3.16 12.46 -14.20
CA ILE A 218 2.30 12.51 -15.38
C ILE A 218 2.46 11.20 -16.13
N ARG A 219 1.48 10.32 -16.01
CA ARG A 219 1.45 9.03 -16.69
C ARG A 219 0.80 9.19 -18.06
N ILE A 220 1.38 8.56 -19.07
CA ILE A 220 0.91 8.63 -20.45
C ILE A 220 0.72 7.22 -20.97
N ARG A 221 -0.54 6.79 -21.09
CA ARG A 221 -0.84 5.49 -21.72
C ARG A 221 -0.78 5.65 -23.22
N GLN A 222 0.17 4.93 -23.83
CA GLN A 222 0.56 5.11 -25.21
C GLN A 222 -0.10 4.10 -26.14
N ALA A 223 0.08 2.82 -25.87
CA ALA A 223 -0.46 1.74 -26.66
C ALA A 223 -1.03 0.65 -25.77
N TRP A 224 -2.10 0.01 -26.23
CA TRP A 224 -2.69 -1.15 -25.54
C TRP A 224 -3.51 -2.03 -26.51
N LYS A 225 -3.68 -3.30 -26.15
CA LYS A 225 -4.68 -4.20 -26.73
C LYS A 225 -6.02 -3.99 -26.03
N PRO A 226 -7.15 -4.45 -26.61
CA PRO A 226 -8.47 -4.33 -25.96
C PRO A 226 -8.49 -4.85 -24.51
N VAL A 227 -9.13 -4.09 -23.59
CA VAL A 227 -9.36 -4.48 -22.20
C VAL A 227 -10.84 -4.24 -21.86
N PRO A 228 -11.60 -5.26 -21.42
CA PRO A 228 -11.18 -6.65 -21.19
C PRO A 228 -10.65 -7.32 -22.46
N PRO A 229 -9.74 -8.31 -22.34
CA PRO A 229 -9.15 -8.95 -23.51
C PRO A 229 -10.20 -9.72 -24.30
N LEU A 230 -10.12 -9.63 -25.63
CA LEU A 230 -10.99 -10.37 -26.54
C LEU A 230 -10.66 -11.88 -26.53
N VAL A 231 -9.40 -12.22 -26.27
CA VAL A 231 -8.90 -13.59 -26.16
C VAL A 231 -8.18 -13.74 -24.81
N ALA A 232 -8.62 -14.69 -23.99
CA ALA A 232 -8.05 -14.90 -22.66
C ALA A 232 -6.69 -15.61 -22.69
N GLU A 233 -6.52 -16.58 -23.59
CA GLU A 233 -5.24 -17.29 -23.82
C GLU A 233 -4.77 -16.94 -25.24
N GLN A 234 -3.93 -15.90 -25.34
CA GLN A 234 -3.46 -15.40 -26.62
C GLN A 234 -2.34 -16.27 -27.19
N THR A 235 -2.36 -16.46 -28.51
CA THR A 235 -1.29 -17.07 -29.30
C THR A 235 -0.90 -16.11 -30.43
N PRO A 236 0.24 -16.30 -31.13
CA PRO A 236 0.62 -15.42 -32.23
C PRO A 236 -0.47 -15.29 -33.31
N GLU A 237 -1.27 -16.36 -33.57
CA GLU A 237 -2.35 -16.37 -34.54
C GLU A 237 -3.63 -15.71 -34.05
N ALA A 238 -3.81 -15.62 -32.72
CA ALA A 238 -5.00 -15.09 -32.06
C ALA A 238 -4.71 -13.89 -31.17
N GLU A 239 -3.61 -13.21 -31.41
CA GLU A 239 -3.24 -11.98 -30.67
C GLU A 239 -4.03 -10.79 -31.22
N PRO A 240 -4.80 -10.08 -30.36
CA PRO A 240 -5.45 -8.84 -30.76
C PRO A 240 -4.43 -7.77 -31.15
N PRO A 241 -4.74 -6.89 -32.12
CA PRO A 241 -3.84 -5.83 -32.52
C PRO A 241 -3.64 -4.81 -31.39
N VAL A 242 -2.44 -4.22 -31.35
CA VAL A 242 -2.10 -3.12 -30.47
C VAL A 242 -2.59 -1.81 -31.08
N GLY A 243 -3.42 -1.06 -30.35
CA GLY A 243 -3.86 0.28 -30.74
C GLY A 243 -2.87 1.34 -30.24
N ALA A 244 -2.40 2.24 -31.12
CA ALA A 244 -1.63 3.41 -30.77
C ALA A 244 -2.57 4.57 -30.41
N HIS A 245 -2.41 5.18 -29.23
CA HIS A 245 -3.20 6.31 -28.77
C HIS A 245 -2.35 7.56 -28.53
N VAL A 246 -1.12 7.39 -28.05
CA VAL A 246 -0.15 8.49 -27.86
C VAL A 246 1.21 8.06 -28.39
N THR A 247 1.58 8.51 -29.57
CA THR A 247 2.90 8.22 -30.16
C THR A 247 4.02 8.87 -29.38
N PHE A 248 5.28 8.47 -29.61
CA PHE A 248 6.45 9.11 -29.00
C PHE A 248 6.57 10.60 -29.39
N ASP A 249 6.21 10.98 -30.62
CA ASP A 249 6.16 12.37 -31.03
C ASP A 249 5.10 13.15 -30.23
N ARG A 250 3.91 12.55 -29.99
CA ARG A 250 2.85 13.20 -29.20
C ARG A 250 3.22 13.36 -27.72
N VAL A 251 4.06 12.49 -27.15
CA VAL A 251 4.66 12.70 -25.81
C VAL A 251 5.49 13.98 -25.77
N VAL A 252 6.26 14.24 -26.82
CA VAL A 252 7.06 15.47 -26.94
C VAL A 252 6.15 16.71 -26.99
N ASP A 253 5.01 16.62 -27.71
CA ASP A 253 4.03 17.72 -27.73
C ASP A 253 3.38 17.95 -26.37
N ILE A 254 3.07 16.87 -25.62
CA ILE A 254 2.61 16.98 -24.22
C ILE A 254 3.65 17.75 -23.39
N ALA A 255 4.94 17.36 -23.46
CA ALA A 255 6.01 18.03 -22.71
C ALA A 255 6.13 19.52 -23.10
N ARG A 256 6.03 19.85 -24.40
CA ARG A 256 6.01 21.25 -24.88
C ARG A 256 4.82 22.04 -24.33
N ALA A 257 3.61 21.47 -24.35
CA ALA A 257 2.41 22.12 -23.82
C ALA A 257 2.54 22.38 -22.31
N LEU A 258 3.05 21.43 -21.54
CA LEU A 258 3.32 21.61 -20.12
C LEU A 258 4.36 22.70 -19.85
N LYS A 259 5.42 22.76 -20.66
CA LYS A 259 6.43 23.82 -20.57
C LYS A 259 5.86 25.18 -20.90
N ALA A 260 5.07 25.27 -21.97
CA ALA A 260 4.44 26.52 -22.41
C ALA A 260 3.44 27.08 -21.38
N CYS A 261 2.70 26.24 -20.68
CA CYS A 261 1.79 26.68 -19.61
C CYS A 261 2.50 26.89 -18.25
N GLY A 262 3.83 26.68 -18.17
CA GLY A 262 4.62 27.02 -16.99
C GLY A 262 4.64 25.94 -15.89
N VAL A 263 4.42 24.66 -16.22
CA VAL A 263 4.73 23.55 -15.32
C VAL A 263 6.25 23.43 -15.18
N LYS A 264 6.79 23.65 -13.98
CA LYS A 264 8.25 23.70 -13.76
C LYS A 264 8.87 22.34 -13.66
N ASN A 265 8.34 21.47 -12.80
CA ASN A 265 8.87 20.14 -12.52
C ASN A 265 7.78 19.09 -12.80
N ALA A 266 8.11 18.10 -13.60
CA ALA A 266 7.25 16.96 -13.88
C ALA A 266 8.12 15.73 -14.19
N GLU A 267 7.55 14.57 -13.90
CA GLU A 267 8.06 13.26 -14.29
C GLU A 267 7.03 12.59 -15.21
N LEU A 268 7.41 12.30 -16.45
CA LEU A 268 6.55 11.64 -17.43
C LEU A 268 6.80 10.14 -17.37
N CYS A 269 5.79 9.36 -17.00
CA CYS A 269 5.85 7.90 -16.96
C CYS A 269 5.19 7.32 -18.22
N LEU A 270 5.96 6.65 -19.06
CA LEU A 270 5.49 6.05 -20.31
C LEU A 270 4.87 4.68 -20.05
N VAL A 271 3.55 4.55 -20.22
CA VAL A 271 2.79 3.31 -20.00
C VAL A 271 2.44 2.68 -21.34
N GLY A 272 2.90 1.44 -21.58
CA GLY A 272 2.66 0.75 -22.87
C GLY A 272 3.61 1.22 -23.98
N TRP A 273 4.81 1.67 -23.64
CA TRP A 273 5.89 2.00 -24.56
C TRP A 273 6.54 0.76 -25.20
N ASN A 274 6.41 -0.39 -24.49
CA ASN A 274 7.02 -1.69 -24.76
C ASN A 274 6.21 -2.50 -25.78
N ILE A 275 6.85 -3.54 -26.34
CA ILE A 275 6.20 -4.47 -27.26
C ILE A 275 4.90 -5.04 -26.68
N GLY A 276 3.84 -5.06 -27.47
CA GLY A 276 2.49 -5.48 -27.07
C GLY A 276 1.71 -4.42 -26.30
N GLY A 277 2.29 -3.24 -26.02
CA GLY A 277 1.65 -2.15 -25.28
C GLY A 277 1.45 -2.45 -23.80
N HIS A 278 0.56 -1.70 -23.15
CA HIS A 278 0.26 -1.81 -21.71
C HIS A 278 -0.29 -3.20 -21.39
N ASP A 279 0.41 -3.91 -20.52
CA ASP A 279 0.08 -5.28 -20.08
C ASP A 279 -0.13 -6.28 -21.21
N GLY A 280 0.53 -6.06 -22.36
CA GLY A 280 0.31 -6.86 -23.54
C GLY A 280 1.18 -8.11 -23.66
N ARG A 281 2.46 -8.04 -23.23
CA ARG A 281 3.45 -9.13 -23.38
C ARG A 281 4.46 -9.22 -22.23
N TRP A 282 4.13 -8.75 -21.01
CA TRP A 282 5.06 -8.89 -19.89
C TRP A 282 5.47 -10.35 -19.64
N PRO A 283 6.74 -10.60 -19.21
CA PRO A 283 7.81 -9.64 -18.88
C PRO A 283 8.66 -9.21 -20.09
N GLN A 284 8.25 -9.47 -21.31
CA GLN A 284 8.91 -9.02 -22.53
C GLN A 284 8.79 -7.51 -22.68
N SER A 285 9.88 -6.77 -22.46
CA SER A 285 9.89 -5.31 -22.52
C SER A 285 10.31 -4.76 -23.89
N PHE A 286 11.02 -5.53 -24.69
CA PHE A 286 11.66 -5.07 -25.93
C PHE A 286 11.23 -5.85 -27.17
N PRO A 287 11.27 -5.17 -28.35
CA PRO A 287 11.63 -3.77 -28.61
C PRO A 287 10.58 -2.79 -28.08
N ALA A 288 10.83 -1.47 -28.22
CA ALA A 288 9.76 -0.48 -28.06
C ALA A 288 8.67 -0.73 -29.10
N GLU A 289 7.43 -0.45 -28.76
CA GLU A 289 6.26 -0.77 -29.59
C GLU A 289 6.36 -0.12 -30.98
N PRO A 290 6.38 -0.93 -32.07
CA PRO A 290 6.58 -0.42 -33.42
C PRO A 290 5.50 0.58 -33.87
N VAL A 291 4.23 0.40 -33.45
CA VAL A 291 3.14 1.32 -33.83
C VAL A 291 3.28 2.72 -33.23
N LEU A 292 4.16 2.88 -32.22
CA LEU A 292 4.51 4.17 -31.62
C LEU A 292 5.73 4.83 -32.27
N GLY A 293 6.45 4.11 -33.15
CA GLY A 293 7.67 4.56 -33.83
C GLY A 293 8.93 3.77 -33.47
N GLY A 294 8.83 2.76 -32.60
CA GLY A 294 9.94 1.86 -32.25
C GLY A 294 11.09 2.52 -31.48
N ASP A 295 12.22 1.79 -31.38
CA ASP A 295 13.37 2.17 -30.56
C ASP A 295 13.99 3.52 -30.91
N ALA A 296 14.06 3.87 -32.20
CA ALA A 296 14.65 5.14 -32.63
C ALA A 296 13.84 6.33 -32.13
N LYS A 297 12.53 6.30 -32.35
CA LYS A 297 11.60 7.35 -31.89
C LYS A 297 11.53 7.45 -30.37
N LEU A 298 11.61 6.32 -29.67
CA LEU A 298 11.68 6.34 -28.20
C LEU A 298 12.92 7.10 -27.72
N ARG A 299 14.10 6.86 -28.32
CA ARG A 299 15.34 7.58 -27.96
C ARG A 299 15.23 9.08 -28.22
N GLU A 300 14.68 9.48 -29.36
CA GLU A 300 14.43 10.87 -29.70
C GLU A 300 13.47 11.53 -28.68
N CYS A 301 12.38 10.86 -28.35
CA CYS A 301 11.39 11.30 -27.35
C CYS A 301 12.02 11.51 -25.97
N VAL A 302 12.73 10.49 -25.46
CA VAL A 302 13.39 10.56 -24.15
C VAL A 302 14.38 11.72 -24.09
N LYS A 303 15.18 11.89 -25.14
CA LYS A 303 16.14 13.01 -25.24
C LYS A 303 15.41 14.36 -25.25
N ALA A 304 14.40 14.53 -26.08
CA ALA A 304 13.66 15.80 -26.22
C ALA A 304 12.98 16.21 -24.91
N VAL A 305 12.33 15.27 -24.20
CA VAL A 305 11.68 15.54 -22.91
C VAL A 305 12.72 15.95 -21.85
N ARG A 306 13.86 15.27 -21.81
CA ARG A 306 14.95 15.62 -20.88
C ARG A 306 15.60 16.96 -21.20
N ASP A 307 15.79 17.30 -22.47
CA ASP A 307 16.30 18.61 -22.89
C ASP A 307 15.38 19.77 -22.48
N MET A 308 14.06 19.50 -22.33
CA MET A 308 13.11 20.45 -21.77
C MET A 308 13.19 20.59 -20.23
N GLY A 309 14.00 19.75 -19.56
CA GLY A 309 14.22 19.76 -18.11
C GLY A 309 13.26 18.87 -17.32
N TYR A 310 12.46 18.04 -17.97
CA TYR A 310 11.58 17.08 -17.32
C TYR A 310 12.28 15.73 -17.10
N LEU A 311 11.81 15.00 -16.08
CA LEU A 311 12.13 13.58 -15.90
C LEU A 311 11.23 12.75 -16.80
N ILE A 312 11.74 11.59 -17.22
CA ILE A 312 10.98 10.62 -18.01
C ILE A 312 11.41 9.22 -17.62
N VAL A 313 10.44 8.33 -17.36
CA VAL A 313 10.66 6.98 -16.86
C VAL A 313 9.82 5.96 -17.61
N PRO A 314 10.28 4.71 -17.71
CA PRO A 314 9.48 3.63 -18.26
C PRO A 314 8.56 3.06 -17.16
N HIS A 315 7.33 2.68 -17.54
CA HIS A 315 6.53 1.74 -16.80
C HIS A 315 6.99 0.32 -17.13
N GLY A 316 7.16 -0.52 -16.11
CA GLY A 316 7.49 -1.94 -16.25
C GLY A 316 6.65 -2.79 -15.31
N ASN A 317 6.27 -3.99 -15.76
CA ASN A 317 5.66 -5.01 -14.91
C ASN A 317 6.51 -6.27 -15.02
N PHE A 318 7.08 -6.68 -13.90
CA PHE A 318 7.95 -7.85 -13.81
C PHE A 318 7.37 -8.96 -12.94
N LEU A 319 6.12 -8.80 -12.47
CA LEU A 319 5.43 -9.79 -11.66
C LEU A 319 4.56 -10.71 -12.51
N ASP A 320 3.98 -10.17 -13.57
CA ASP A 320 3.06 -10.88 -14.42
C ASP A 320 3.76 -11.46 -15.66
N ALA A 321 3.41 -12.67 -16.02
CA ALA A 321 3.79 -13.29 -17.28
C ALA A 321 2.54 -13.59 -18.12
N TYR A 322 2.56 -13.14 -19.37
CA TYR A 322 1.52 -13.43 -20.34
C TYR A 322 2.01 -14.51 -21.32
N ARG A 323 1.16 -15.48 -21.62
CA ARG A 323 1.51 -16.63 -22.48
C ARG A 323 1.98 -16.22 -23.88
N ILE A 324 1.47 -15.10 -24.38
CA ILE A 324 1.84 -14.53 -25.69
C ILE A 324 3.26 -13.97 -25.74
N ALA A 325 3.90 -13.73 -24.61
CA ALA A 325 5.28 -13.21 -24.59
C ALA A 325 6.26 -14.25 -25.14
N ASP A 326 7.18 -13.83 -26.02
CA ASP A 326 8.26 -14.69 -26.51
C ASP A 326 9.16 -15.21 -25.38
N SER A 327 9.16 -14.51 -24.24
CA SER A 327 9.89 -14.88 -23.03
C SER A 327 9.09 -15.80 -22.09
N TRP A 328 7.91 -16.30 -22.52
CA TRP A 328 7.14 -17.24 -21.69
C TRP A 328 7.89 -18.54 -21.51
N ASP A 329 8.09 -18.93 -20.24
CA ASP A 329 8.64 -20.23 -19.87
C ASP A 329 8.12 -20.59 -18.46
N GLU A 330 7.48 -21.76 -18.34
CA GLU A 330 6.94 -22.22 -17.06
C GLU A 330 8.02 -22.50 -16.01
N GLU A 331 9.29 -22.64 -16.40
CA GLU A 331 10.41 -22.79 -15.47
C GLU A 331 10.61 -21.55 -14.58
N TRP A 332 10.16 -20.38 -15.02
CA TRP A 332 10.35 -19.15 -14.27
C TRP A 332 9.14 -18.75 -13.44
N LEU A 333 8.01 -19.42 -13.65
CA LEU A 333 6.78 -19.10 -12.97
C LEU A 333 6.81 -19.57 -11.52
N ALA A 334 6.13 -18.83 -10.66
CA ALA A 334 5.90 -19.26 -9.29
C ALA A 334 4.97 -20.48 -9.27
N LYS A 335 5.09 -21.29 -8.25
CA LYS A 335 4.18 -22.41 -7.96
C LYS A 335 3.52 -22.21 -6.61
N ASN A 336 2.24 -22.53 -6.53
CA ASN A 336 1.54 -22.73 -5.26
C ASN A 336 2.03 -24.01 -4.57
N ALA A 337 1.66 -24.19 -3.30
CA ALA A 337 2.03 -25.38 -2.53
C ALA A 337 1.53 -26.71 -3.12
N ASP A 338 0.44 -26.67 -3.89
CA ASP A 338 -0.13 -27.81 -4.62
C ASP A 338 0.50 -28.02 -6.02
N GLY A 339 1.51 -27.22 -6.38
CA GLY A 339 2.18 -27.26 -7.67
C GLY A 339 1.47 -26.51 -8.81
N SER A 340 0.26 -25.98 -8.59
CA SER A 340 -0.45 -25.18 -9.57
C SER A 340 0.21 -23.81 -9.78
N LEU A 341 -0.10 -23.17 -10.93
CA LEU A 341 0.36 -21.80 -11.19
C LEU A 341 -0.52 -20.78 -10.48
N PRO A 342 0.04 -19.85 -9.69
CA PRO A 342 -0.72 -18.71 -9.20
C PRO A 342 -1.12 -17.83 -10.37
N ARG A 343 -2.44 -17.68 -10.59
CA ARG A 343 -3.00 -16.82 -11.62
C ARG A 343 -3.34 -15.46 -11.04
N GLY A 344 -3.11 -14.42 -11.81
CA GLY A 344 -3.59 -13.09 -11.50
C GLY A 344 -5.12 -13.06 -11.38
N SER A 345 -5.64 -12.16 -10.53
CA SER A 345 -7.08 -12.01 -10.31
C SER A 345 -7.83 -11.38 -11.49
N GLY A 346 -7.11 -10.84 -12.47
CA GLY A 346 -7.66 -10.14 -13.63
C GLY A 346 -7.10 -10.62 -14.95
N SER A 347 -7.75 -10.18 -16.04
CA SER A 347 -7.25 -10.32 -17.39
C SER A 347 -7.02 -8.92 -17.98
N TRP A 348 -5.86 -8.72 -18.60
CA TRP A 348 -5.45 -7.44 -19.17
C TRP A 348 -5.11 -7.60 -20.65
N GLY A 349 -4.43 -6.66 -21.28
CA GLY A 349 -4.14 -6.67 -22.70
C GLY A 349 -3.52 -7.99 -23.24
N GLY A 350 -2.67 -8.64 -22.45
CA GLY A 350 -2.07 -9.95 -22.78
C GLY A 350 -2.92 -11.17 -22.46
N GLY A 351 -4.15 -10.97 -21.97
CA GLY A 351 -5.02 -12.07 -21.51
C GLY A 351 -4.82 -12.38 -20.03
N LYS A 352 -4.93 -13.64 -19.64
CA LYS A 352 -4.68 -14.11 -18.28
C LYS A 352 -3.19 -14.17 -17.99
N SER A 353 -2.79 -13.56 -16.87
CA SER A 353 -1.40 -13.63 -16.40
C SER A 353 -1.17 -14.81 -15.46
N ALA A 354 0.09 -15.24 -15.37
CA ALA A 354 0.64 -16.05 -14.29
C ALA A 354 1.66 -15.21 -13.51
N ARG A 355 1.97 -15.60 -12.27
CA ARG A 355 3.01 -14.94 -11.46
C ARG A 355 4.38 -15.52 -11.78
N ILE A 356 5.38 -14.66 -11.84
CA ILE A 356 6.79 -15.07 -11.95
C ILE A 356 7.36 -15.24 -10.53
N CYS A 357 8.22 -16.22 -10.32
CA CYS A 357 8.95 -16.37 -9.07
C CYS A 357 9.83 -15.13 -8.82
N PRO A 358 9.80 -14.49 -7.63
CA PRO A 358 10.56 -13.27 -7.33
C PRO A 358 12.07 -13.41 -7.60
N GLN A 359 12.66 -14.56 -7.30
CA GLN A 359 14.06 -14.85 -7.62
C GLN A 359 14.31 -14.86 -9.13
N ARG A 360 13.49 -15.61 -9.87
CA ARG A 360 13.61 -15.74 -11.33
C ARG A 360 13.33 -14.43 -12.05
N THR A 361 12.39 -13.63 -11.56
CA THR A 361 12.15 -12.26 -12.04
C THR A 361 13.44 -11.44 -12.02
N TYR A 362 14.13 -11.41 -10.89
CA TYR A 362 15.36 -10.65 -10.78
C TYR A 362 16.48 -11.20 -11.67
N GLU A 363 16.72 -12.51 -11.63
CA GLU A 363 17.81 -13.18 -12.33
C GLU A 363 17.67 -13.14 -13.86
N ARG A 364 16.44 -13.28 -14.38
CA ARG A 364 16.19 -13.44 -15.83
C ARG A 364 15.80 -12.13 -16.51
N PHE A 365 15.09 -11.25 -15.84
CA PHE A 365 14.51 -10.04 -16.45
C PHE A 365 15.09 -8.75 -15.85
N VAL A 366 14.84 -8.49 -14.59
CA VAL A 366 15.14 -7.20 -13.95
C VAL A 366 16.62 -6.84 -14.06
N SER A 367 17.52 -7.77 -13.75
CA SER A 367 18.98 -7.53 -13.77
C SER A 367 19.54 -7.16 -15.13
N ARG A 368 18.90 -7.58 -16.19
CA ARG A 368 19.27 -7.31 -17.60
C ARG A 368 18.50 -6.11 -18.17
N ASP A 369 17.17 -6.17 -18.07
CA ASP A 369 16.29 -5.29 -18.82
C ASP A 369 16.30 -3.85 -18.30
N MET A 370 16.56 -3.65 -17.01
CA MET A 370 16.75 -2.31 -16.47
C MET A 370 17.92 -1.55 -17.08
N TRP A 371 19.06 -2.22 -17.30
CA TRP A 371 20.20 -1.58 -17.96
C TRP A 371 19.87 -1.24 -19.42
N ARG A 372 19.13 -2.11 -20.11
CA ARG A 372 18.67 -1.84 -21.47
C ARG A 372 17.72 -0.65 -21.51
N MET A 373 16.79 -0.54 -20.55
CA MET A 373 15.92 0.63 -20.39
C MET A 373 16.75 1.89 -20.11
N GLY A 374 17.73 1.81 -19.21
CA GLY A 374 18.65 2.90 -18.91
C GLY A 374 19.40 3.41 -20.15
N ALA A 375 19.71 2.52 -21.10
CA ALA A 375 20.38 2.87 -22.37
C ALA A 375 19.51 3.71 -23.32
N TYR A 376 18.20 3.81 -23.12
CA TYR A 376 17.35 4.80 -23.80
C TYR A 376 17.50 6.22 -23.23
N GLY A 377 18.15 6.36 -22.06
CA GLY A 377 18.36 7.64 -21.40
C GLY A 377 17.30 8.01 -20.35
N PHE A 378 16.41 7.11 -19.98
CA PHE A 378 15.41 7.33 -18.92
C PHE A 378 16.07 7.77 -17.61
N LYS A 379 15.46 8.77 -16.93
CA LYS A 379 15.85 9.28 -15.60
C LYS A 379 14.61 9.72 -14.84
N GLY A 380 14.53 9.34 -13.56
CA GLY A 380 13.44 9.63 -12.63
C GLY A 380 13.22 8.49 -11.65
N LEU A 381 11.99 8.31 -11.20
CA LEU A 381 11.58 7.22 -10.33
C LEU A 381 11.09 6.04 -11.19
N GLY A 382 11.99 5.12 -11.55
CA GLY A 382 11.65 3.97 -12.38
C GLY A 382 10.47 3.20 -11.79
N TYR A 383 9.41 3.00 -12.58
CA TYR A 383 8.14 2.49 -12.09
C TYR A 383 7.98 0.98 -12.35
N PHE A 384 7.73 0.23 -11.25
CA PHE A 384 7.33 -1.17 -11.31
C PHE A 384 5.87 -1.30 -10.92
N ASP A 385 5.08 -1.79 -11.84
CA ASP A 385 3.67 -2.05 -11.61
C ASP A 385 3.46 -3.24 -10.68
N VAL A 386 2.35 -3.25 -9.95
CA VAL A 386 1.89 -4.32 -9.04
C VAL A 386 2.81 -4.59 -7.83
N ALA A 387 4.13 -4.38 -7.93
CA ALA A 387 5.10 -4.89 -6.96
C ALA A 387 4.80 -4.50 -5.50
N SER A 388 4.37 -3.27 -5.24
CA SER A 388 4.09 -2.78 -3.89
C SER A 388 2.59 -2.61 -3.56
N ILE A 389 1.68 -3.17 -4.38
CA ILE A 389 0.24 -3.19 -4.09
C ILE A 389 -0.27 -4.59 -3.67
N VAL A 390 0.61 -5.56 -3.65
CA VAL A 390 0.34 -6.93 -3.21
C VAL A 390 1.28 -7.31 -2.05
N PRO A 391 0.89 -8.26 -1.18
CA PRO A 391 1.80 -8.85 -0.22
C PRO A 391 3.04 -9.43 -0.89
N ALA A 392 4.15 -9.55 -0.15
CA ALA A 392 5.36 -10.19 -0.66
C ALA A 392 5.07 -11.60 -1.19
N ASP A 393 5.49 -11.85 -2.44
CA ASP A 393 5.24 -13.11 -3.14
C ASP A 393 6.11 -14.26 -2.61
N GLU A 394 5.63 -15.48 -2.80
CA GLU A 394 6.33 -16.72 -2.51
C GLU A 394 6.32 -17.65 -3.73
N CYS A 395 7.15 -18.67 -3.71
CA CYS A 395 7.22 -19.71 -4.74
C CYS A 395 7.53 -21.06 -4.10
N HIS A 396 6.71 -22.06 -4.39
CA HIS A 396 6.89 -23.43 -3.91
C HIS A 396 7.50 -24.37 -4.96
N ASP A 397 8.00 -23.86 -6.09
CA ASP A 397 8.73 -24.70 -7.04
C ASP A 397 10.00 -25.22 -6.38
N PRO A 398 10.22 -26.57 -6.31
CA PRO A 398 11.38 -27.13 -5.63
C PRO A 398 12.73 -26.74 -6.26
N ARG A 399 12.74 -26.27 -7.50
CA ARG A 399 13.94 -25.82 -8.21
C ARG A 399 14.37 -24.39 -7.80
N HIS A 400 13.43 -23.58 -7.29
CA HIS A 400 13.67 -22.20 -6.85
C HIS A 400 12.64 -21.79 -5.78
N PRO A 401 12.65 -22.48 -4.63
CA PRO A 401 11.73 -22.16 -3.56
C PRO A 401 12.08 -20.81 -2.94
N VAL A 402 11.06 -19.99 -2.71
CA VAL A 402 11.17 -18.66 -2.13
C VAL A 402 10.02 -18.45 -1.16
N ASN A 403 10.32 -18.24 0.11
CA ASN A 403 9.31 -17.83 1.08
C ASN A 403 9.05 -16.31 1.00
N ARG A 404 8.01 -15.82 1.67
CA ARG A 404 7.61 -14.39 1.59
C ARG A 404 8.70 -13.42 2.04
N ALA A 405 9.47 -13.76 3.06
CA ALA A 405 10.58 -12.93 3.52
C ALA A 405 11.74 -12.87 2.50
N GLU A 406 11.99 -13.97 1.81
CA GLU A 406 12.95 -14.03 0.71
C GLU A 406 12.44 -13.30 -0.54
N GLY A 407 11.14 -13.44 -0.87
CA GLY A 407 10.48 -12.71 -1.95
C GLY A 407 10.62 -11.20 -1.79
N ALA A 408 10.37 -10.68 -0.59
CA ALA A 408 10.58 -9.28 -0.27
C ALA A 408 12.04 -8.82 -0.51
N LYS A 409 13.03 -9.67 -0.18
CA LYS A 409 14.46 -9.35 -0.43
C LYS A 409 14.79 -9.32 -1.93
N TRP A 410 14.21 -10.24 -2.72
CA TRP A 410 14.43 -10.24 -4.17
C TRP A 410 13.84 -8.99 -4.83
N TRP A 411 12.65 -8.56 -4.42
CA TRP A 411 12.04 -7.32 -4.87
C TRP A 411 12.86 -6.09 -4.46
N GLY A 412 13.39 -6.06 -3.23
CA GLY A 412 14.30 -4.99 -2.79
C GLY A 412 15.56 -4.87 -3.65
N LYS A 413 16.13 -5.99 -4.15
CA LYS A 413 17.23 -5.95 -5.12
C LYS A 413 16.82 -5.26 -6.44
N GLY A 414 15.58 -5.51 -6.90
CA GLY A 414 15.05 -4.85 -8.09
C GLY A 414 14.90 -3.34 -7.89
N ALA A 415 14.34 -2.93 -6.77
CA ALA A 415 14.21 -1.52 -6.41
C ALA A 415 15.56 -0.81 -6.28
N ALA A 416 16.53 -1.46 -5.63
CA ALA A 416 17.90 -0.93 -5.54
C ALA A 416 18.57 -0.77 -6.92
N LEU A 417 18.29 -1.68 -7.86
CA LEU A 417 18.78 -1.55 -9.25
C LEU A 417 18.10 -0.39 -9.97
N SER A 418 16.77 -0.20 -9.80
CA SER A 418 16.05 0.95 -10.35
C SER A 418 16.68 2.27 -9.91
N LYS A 419 16.97 2.42 -8.60
CA LYS A 419 17.64 3.61 -8.06
C LYS A 419 18.99 3.88 -8.70
N ARG A 420 19.78 2.84 -8.97
CA ARG A 420 21.09 2.99 -9.64
C ARG A 420 20.96 3.41 -11.11
N VAL A 421 20.00 2.85 -11.82
CA VAL A 421 19.84 3.07 -13.27
C VAL A 421 19.13 4.41 -13.55
N PHE A 422 18.00 4.64 -12.88
CA PHE A 422 17.13 5.77 -13.18
C PHE A 422 17.31 6.95 -12.24
N GLY A 423 17.68 6.70 -10.98
CA GLY A 423 17.83 7.70 -9.93
C GLY A 423 16.82 7.56 -8.79
N GLY A 424 15.78 6.73 -8.95
CA GLY A 424 14.77 6.44 -7.93
C GLY A 424 13.91 5.24 -8.27
N PHE A 425 12.94 4.94 -7.40
CA PHE A 425 12.03 3.81 -7.52
C PHE A 425 10.60 4.20 -7.14
N ALA A 426 9.65 3.86 -7.99
CA ALA A 426 8.22 4.02 -7.76
C ALA A 426 7.47 2.71 -8.04
N SER A 427 6.29 2.54 -7.45
CA SER A 427 5.43 1.39 -7.69
C SER A 427 3.98 1.72 -7.44
N GLU A 428 3.08 0.76 -7.67
CA GLU A 428 1.64 0.96 -7.69
C GLU A 428 1.05 1.24 -6.30
N GLY A 429 1.57 0.63 -5.23
CA GLY A 429 1.03 0.71 -3.87
C GLY A 429 2.08 1.00 -2.81
N ALA A 430 1.69 0.88 -1.55
CA ALA A 430 2.49 1.27 -0.40
C ALA A 430 2.72 0.14 0.62
N PHE A 431 2.74 -1.13 0.20
CA PHE A 431 3.09 -2.23 1.10
C PHE A 431 4.51 -2.06 1.63
N ASP A 432 4.68 -2.17 2.93
CA ASP A 432 5.89 -1.76 3.64
C ASP A 432 7.08 -2.71 3.54
N HIS A 433 6.94 -3.84 2.83
CA HIS A 433 8.11 -4.61 2.43
C HIS A 433 9.00 -3.84 1.44
N PHE A 434 8.47 -2.78 0.82
CA PHE A 434 9.19 -1.81 0.01
C PHE A 434 9.46 -0.47 0.69
N ALA A 435 9.03 -0.24 1.96
CA ALA A 435 9.10 1.08 2.58
C ALA A 435 10.50 1.72 2.56
N GLY A 436 11.57 0.90 2.67
CA GLY A 436 12.96 1.35 2.56
C GLY A 436 13.42 1.68 1.14
N ASP A 437 12.68 1.22 0.15
CA ASP A 437 13.03 1.34 -1.26
C ASP A 437 12.15 2.32 -2.01
N LEU A 438 10.88 2.47 -1.63
CA LEU A 438 9.97 3.40 -2.28
C LEU A 438 10.45 4.85 -2.16
N ASP A 439 10.37 5.56 -3.27
CA ASP A 439 10.45 7.00 -3.36
C ASP A 439 9.06 7.60 -3.64
N TYR A 440 8.20 6.84 -4.34
CA TYR A 440 6.83 7.22 -4.60
C TYR A 440 5.91 6.00 -4.76
N ALA A 441 4.70 6.08 -4.17
CA ALA A 441 3.59 5.16 -4.39
C ALA A 441 2.51 5.84 -5.24
N LEU A 442 2.14 5.24 -6.38
CA LEU A 442 1.13 5.79 -7.30
C LEU A 442 -0.22 6.04 -6.60
N TYR A 443 -0.62 5.12 -5.72
CA TYR A 443 -1.69 5.28 -4.73
C TYR A 443 -1.50 4.28 -3.59
N VAL A 444 -1.98 4.64 -2.41
CA VAL A 444 -1.78 3.81 -1.22
C VAL A 444 -2.69 2.58 -1.25
N THR A 445 -3.93 2.74 -1.73
CA THR A 445 -4.93 1.69 -1.71
C THR A 445 -5.95 1.85 -2.83
N PHE A 446 -6.51 0.72 -3.29
CA PHE A 446 -7.68 0.66 -4.17
C PHE A 446 -9.00 0.94 -3.45
N ARG A 447 -9.01 0.97 -2.11
CA ARG A 447 -10.24 1.15 -1.34
C ARG A 447 -10.78 2.56 -1.54
N ASP A 448 -12.07 2.64 -1.80
CA ASP A 448 -12.80 3.90 -1.90
C ASP A 448 -13.35 4.25 -0.50
N PRO A 449 -12.86 5.31 0.13
CA PRO A 449 -13.31 5.70 1.47
C PRO A 449 -14.80 6.09 1.53
N THR A 450 -15.45 6.32 0.39
CA THR A 450 -16.89 6.58 0.32
C THR A 450 -17.75 5.32 0.23
N LYS A 451 -17.12 4.14 0.08
CA LYS A 451 -17.79 2.84 -0.10
C LYS A 451 -17.39 1.81 0.95
N LEU A 452 -17.20 2.25 2.19
CA LEU A 452 -16.88 1.37 3.30
C LEU A 452 -18.15 0.63 3.74
N ASN A 453 -18.32 -0.61 3.29
CA ASN A 453 -19.50 -1.44 3.58
C ASN A 453 -19.32 -2.35 4.80
N VAL A 454 -18.42 -2.03 5.70
CA VAL A 454 -18.14 -2.84 6.88
C VAL A 454 -18.74 -2.15 8.09
N GLY A 455 -19.74 -2.76 8.72
CA GLY A 455 -20.54 -2.15 9.79
C GLY A 455 -19.77 -1.62 11.00
N LEU A 456 -18.52 -2.05 11.23
CA LEU A 456 -17.67 -1.56 12.30
C LEU A 456 -16.75 -0.40 11.85
N VAL A 457 -16.54 -0.19 10.55
CA VAL A 457 -15.66 0.86 10.04
C VAL A 457 -16.44 2.18 9.96
N ASP A 458 -15.91 3.22 10.59
CA ASP A 458 -16.50 4.56 10.54
C ASP A 458 -15.92 5.39 9.40
N ARG A 459 -14.61 5.27 9.15
CA ARG A 459 -13.90 6.06 8.13
C ARG A 459 -12.54 5.44 7.76
N MET A 460 -11.95 6.00 6.70
CA MET A 460 -10.52 5.87 6.41
C MET A 460 -9.77 7.05 7.02
N ALA A 461 -8.79 6.77 7.85
CA ALA A 461 -7.82 7.75 8.34
C ALA A 461 -6.56 7.75 7.46
N PRO A 462 -5.78 8.85 7.39
CA PRO A 462 -4.50 8.87 6.69
C PRO A 462 -3.40 8.13 7.48
N PHE A 463 -3.70 6.92 7.97
CA PHE A 463 -2.77 6.18 8.83
C PHE A 463 -1.46 5.80 8.11
N PRO A 464 -1.49 5.33 6.83
CA PRO A 464 -0.25 5.13 6.06
C PRO A 464 0.57 6.43 5.90
N GLN A 465 -0.10 7.57 5.71
CA GLN A 465 0.55 8.87 5.62
C GLN A 465 1.12 9.32 6.97
N LEU A 466 0.41 9.11 8.06
CA LEU A 466 0.91 9.35 9.42
C LEU A 466 2.19 8.53 9.71
N VAL A 467 2.31 7.34 9.12
CA VAL A 467 3.52 6.52 9.26
C VAL A 467 4.62 6.98 8.30
N TYR A 468 4.33 7.16 7.01
CA TYR A 468 5.35 7.22 5.96
C TYR A 468 5.46 8.55 5.20
N ASN A 469 4.60 9.56 5.43
CA ASN A 469 4.89 10.90 4.92
C ASN A 469 6.24 11.38 5.47
N GLY A 470 7.09 11.94 4.65
CA GLY A 470 8.48 12.24 5.00
C GLY A 470 9.46 11.07 4.88
N VAL A 471 8.98 9.86 4.50
CA VAL A 471 9.80 8.70 4.13
C VAL A 471 9.74 8.47 2.62
N PHE A 472 8.57 8.45 2.04
CA PHE A 472 8.35 8.46 0.59
C PHE A 472 7.05 9.23 0.28
N ALA A 473 6.98 9.79 -0.93
CA ALA A 473 5.78 10.48 -1.38
C ALA A 473 4.72 9.48 -1.86
N MET A 474 3.44 9.85 -1.78
CA MET A 474 2.35 8.98 -2.21
C MET A 474 1.13 9.77 -2.68
N ASN A 475 0.38 9.23 -3.63
CA ASN A 475 -0.98 9.65 -3.90
C ASN A 475 -1.91 8.79 -3.01
N PRO A 476 -2.91 9.36 -2.31
CA PRO A 476 -3.66 8.60 -1.32
C PRO A 476 -4.60 7.55 -1.92
N PHE A 477 -5.29 7.85 -3.02
CA PHE A 477 -6.34 6.98 -3.58
C PHE A 477 -6.31 6.95 -5.10
N THR A 478 -6.84 5.91 -5.72
CA THR A 478 -7.09 5.89 -7.17
C THR A 478 -8.01 7.03 -7.61
N ARG A 479 -8.97 7.42 -6.76
CA ARG A 479 -9.92 8.52 -7.02
C ARG A 479 -9.28 9.91 -6.94
N THR A 480 -8.08 10.06 -6.38
CA THR A 480 -7.33 11.32 -6.36
C THR A 480 -6.36 11.48 -7.53
N VAL A 481 -6.23 10.48 -8.41
CA VAL A 481 -5.58 10.65 -9.72
C VAL A 481 -6.39 11.62 -10.57
N ASN A 482 -5.72 12.49 -11.35
CA ASN A 482 -6.36 13.58 -12.10
C ASN A 482 -7.19 14.52 -11.21
N PHE A 483 -6.69 14.84 -10.01
CA PHE A 483 -7.50 15.45 -8.95
C PHE A 483 -8.18 16.77 -9.36
N THR A 484 -7.54 17.60 -10.17
CA THR A 484 -8.15 18.85 -10.69
C THR A 484 -9.24 18.60 -11.74
N ALA A 485 -9.35 17.37 -12.25
CA ALA A 485 -10.45 16.92 -13.10
C ALA A 485 -11.53 16.14 -12.32
N GLN A 486 -11.36 15.94 -11.01
CA GLN A 486 -12.31 15.26 -10.13
C GLN A 486 -13.26 16.26 -9.46
N THR A 487 -14.24 15.71 -8.70
CA THR A 487 -15.11 16.54 -7.84
C THR A 487 -14.29 17.25 -6.76
N ARG A 488 -14.84 18.33 -6.21
CA ARG A 488 -14.17 19.12 -5.16
C ARG A 488 -13.80 18.27 -3.94
N TYR A 489 -14.63 17.30 -3.57
CA TYR A 489 -14.35 16.35 -2.50
C TYR A 489 -13.00 15.64 -2.70
N TRP A 490 -12.73 15.09 -3.90
CA TRP A 490 -11.48 14.37 -4.17
C TRP A 490 -10.27 15.29 -4.27
N GLN A 491 -10.47 16.53 -4.74
CA GLN A 491 -9.41 17.54 -4.71
C GLN A 491 -8.98 17.83 -3.26
N LEU A 492 -9.95 18.02 -2.37
CA LEU A 492 -9.70 18.26 -0.96
C LEU A 492 -9.11 17.03 -0.26
N LYS A 493 -9.52 15.81 -0.65
CA LYS A 493 -8.94 14.55 -0.11
C LYS A 493 -7.46 14.40 -0.42
N LEU A 494 -7.01 14.76 -1.62
CA LEU A 494 -5.58 14.77 -1.93
C LEU A 494 -4.82 15.69 -0.96
N ILE A 495 -5.35 16.87 -0.72
CA ILE A 495 -4.71 17.91 0.12
C ILE A 495 -4.71 17.49 1.60
N GLU A 496 -5.85 17.02 2.12
CA GLU A 496 -6.01 16.55 3.49
C GLU A 496 -5.02 15.42 3.82
N PHE A 497 -4.86 14.48 2.88
CA PHE A 497 -4.00 13.30 3.04
C PHE A 497 -2.53 13.55 2.64
N GLY A 498 -2.15 14.80 2.35
CA GLY A 498 -0.77 15.16 2.03
C GLY A 498 -0.25 14.53 0.73
N GLY A 499 -1.12 14.33 -0.26
CA GLY A 499 -0.79 13.58 -1.46
C GLY A 499 0.14 14.31 -2.44
N ARG A 500 1.04 13.55 -3.10
CA ARG A 500 1.72 13.98 -4.32
C ARG A 500 0.78 13.75 -5.51
N PRO A 501 0.44 14.78 -6.31
CA PRO A 501 -0.46 14.61 -7.43
C PRO A 501 0.07 13.69 -8.53
N ALA A 502 -0.81 12.81 -9.01
CA ALA A 502 -0.63 12.05 -10.23
C ALA A 502 -1.66 12.48 -11.27
N PHE A 503 -1.22 12.64 -12.51
CA PHE A 503 -2.08 12.86 -13.68
C PHE A 503 -1.87 11.73 -14.66
N TYR A 504 -2.95 11.31 -15.35
CA TYR A 504 -2.88 10.15 -16.21
C TYR A 504 -3.69 10.39 -17.49
N PHE A 505 -2.99 10.56 -18.61
CA PHE A 505 -3.62 10.59 -19.94
C PHE A 505 -4.15 9.21 -20.28
N TYR A 506 -5.44 9.15 -20.67
CA TYR A 506 -6.18 7.93 -20.96
C TYR A 506 -6.14 6.93 -19.79
N SER A 507 -6.50 7.40 -18.59
CA SER A 507 -6.61 6.58 -17.38
C SER A 507 -7.72 5.53 -17.48
N LYS A 508 -8.69 5.71 -18.38
CA LYS A 508 -9.79 4.79 -18.66
C LYS A 508 -9.54 3.99 -19.93
N PHE A 509 -10.00 2.76 -19.94
CA PHE A 509 -9.98 1.94 -21.16
C PHE A 509 -11.18 2.26 -22.04
N THR A 510 -10.95 2.42 -23.35
CA THR A 510 -11.98 2.84 -24.31
C THR A 510 -12.79 1.68 -24.89
N HIS A 511 -12.40 0.41 -24.68
CA HIS A 511 -13.09 -0.78 -25.19
C HIS A 511 -13.92 -1.48 -24.13
N GLY A 512 -15.23 -1.61 -24.41
CA GLY A 512 -16.14 -2.59 -23.80
C GLY A 512 -16.42 -2.50 -22.30
N GLY A 513 -15.80 -1.63 -21.59
CA GLY A 513 -15.98 -1.48 -20.16
C GLY A 513 -15.07 -0.39 -19.62
N ASN A 514 -15.68 0.69 -19.23
CA ASN A 514 -14.99 1.72 -18.48
C ASN A 514 -14.61 1.14 -17.11
N LYS A 515 -13.38 0.64 -16.96
CA LYS A 515 -12.84 0.34 -15.64
C LYS A 515 -12.53 1.66 -14.92
N GLY A 516 -13.58 2.40 -14.53
CA GLY A 516 -13.50 3.71 -13.88
C GLY A 516 -12.86 3.71 -12.48
N TRP A 517 -11.86 2.87 -12.27
CA TRP A 517 -11.17 2.74 -10.99
C TRP A 517 -10.23 3.92 -10.67
N MET A 518 -9.86 4.71 -11.70
CA MET A 518 -9.07 5.96 -11.55
C MET A 518 -9.94 7.22 -11.41
N GLY A 519 -11.18 7.09 -10.95
CA GLY A 519 -12.12 8.21 -10.84
C GLY A 519 -12.81 8.56 -12.16
N ASP A 520 -13.57 9.65 -12.16
CA ASP A 520 -14.41 10.05 -13.30
C ASP A 520 -13.68 10.98 -14.28
N GLY A 521 -12.70 11.74 -13.79
CA GLY A 521 -11.88 12.63 -14.61
C GLY A 521 -10.88 11.85 -15.47
N ASP A 522 -10.84 12.16 -16.76
CA ASP A 522 -9.81 11.66 -17.67
C ASP A 522 -9.13 12.83 -18.40
N LEU A 523 -7.91 12.60 -18.86
CA LEU A 523 -7.16 13.55 -19.65
C LEU A 523 -6.94 12.98 -21.04
N GLY A 524 -7.19 13.81 -22.07
CA GLY A 524 -6.99 13.47 -23.47
C GLY A 524 -5.95 14.35 -24.13
N CYS A 525 -5.42 13.89 -25.26
CA CYS A 525 -4.50 14.65 -26.10
C CYS A 525 -4.61 14.27 -27.58
N ALA A 526 -5.76 13.75 -28.02
CA ALA A 526 -5.98 13.37 -29.41
C ALA A 526 -5.92 14.58 -30.34
N THR A 527 -6.43 15.71 -29.90
CA THR A 527 -6.35 17.00 -30.59
C THR A 527 -5.52 18.00 -29.78
N ASP A 528 -5.08 19.10 -30.42
CA ASP A 528 -4.37 20.17 -29.72
C ASP A 528 -5.27 20.90 -28.72
N ALA A 529 -6.56 20.99 -28.99
CA ALA A 529 -7.54 21.56 -28.06
C ALA A 529 -7.69 20.69 -26.79
N GLU A 530 -7.79 19.37 -26.93
CA GLU A 530 -7.80 18.45 -25.79
C GLU A 530 -6.50 18.53 -24.98
N LEU A 531 -5.35 18.56 -25.69
CA LEU A 531 -4.05 18.71 -25.05
C LEU A 531 -3.96 20.00 -24.25
N ALA A 532 -4.39 21.12 -24.82
CA ALA A 532 -4.40 22.43 -24.14
C ALA A 532 -5.30 22.40 -22.88
N ALA A 533 -6.49 21.81 -22.98
CA ALA A 533 -7.41 21.67 -21.84
C ALA A 533 -6.81 20.77 -20.73
N SER A 534 -6.16 19.66 -21.10
CA SER A 534 -5.49 18.77 -20.17
C SER A 534 -4.28 19.45 -19.50
N ALA A 535 -3.46 20.18 -20.28
CA ALA A 535 -2.33 20.92 -19.76
C ALA A 535 -2.74 22.02 -18.77
N ALA A 536 -3.87 22.70 -19.01
CA ALA A 536 -4.42 23.70 -18.09
C ALA A 536 -4.80 23.08 -16.73
N LYS A 537 -5.45 21.91 -16.71
CA LYS A 537 -5.78 21.18 -15.47
C LYS A 537 -4.52 20.71 -14.73
N ILE A 538 -3.52 20.22 -15.46
CA ILE A 538 -2.24 19.83 -14.87
C ILE A 538 -1.53 21.06 -14.27
N LYS A 539 -1.60 22.20 -14.94
CA LYS A 539 -1.01 23.46 -14.43
C LYS A 539 -1.69 23.92 -13.14
N GLU A 540 -3.02 23.87 -13.07
CA GLU A 540 -3.76 24.13 -11.83
C GLU A 540 -3.26 23.25 -10.69
N GLY A 541 -3.11 21.95 -10.95
CA GLY A 541 -2.56 21.00 -9.99
C GLY A 541 -1.13 21.32 -9.59
N ALA A 542 -0.28 21.74 -10.53
CA ALA A 542 1.09 22.17 -10.26
C ALA A 542 1.15 23.39 -9.33
N ASP A 543 0.26 24.36 -9.51
CA ASP A 543 0.21 25.57 -8.68
C ASP A 543 -0.26 25.28 -7.25
N ILE A 544 -1.20 24.36 -7.09
CA ILE A 544 -1.63 23.87 -5.77
C ILE A 544 -0.46 23.14 -5.11
N TYR A 545 0.15 22.19 -5.82
CA TYR A 545 1.20 21.34 -5.27
C TYR A 545 2.49 22.10 -4.95
N ALA A 546 2.84 23.14 -5.70
CA ALA A 546 3.99 23.98 -5.39
C ALA A 546 3.93 24.60 -3.98
N LYS A 547 2.73 24.80 -3.43
CA LYS A 547 2.54 25.23 -2.03
C LYS A 547 2.70 24.10 -1.03
N LEU A 548 2.37 22.88 -1.41
CA LEU A 548 2.28 21.69 -0.54
C LEU A 548 3.52 20.78 -0.64
N SER A 549 4.28 20.83 -1.75
CA SER A 549 5.42 19.94 -1.99
C SER A 549 6.49 19.97 -0.88
N PRO A 550 6.77 21.10 -0.18
CA PRO A 550 7.69 21.07 0.96
C PRO A 550 7.26 20.14 2.10
N LEU A 551 5.94 19.89 2.25
CA LEU A 551 5.40 18.98 3.27
C LEU A 551 5.71 17.51 2.98
N GLN A 552 6.12 17.16 1.75
CA GLN A 552 6.55 15.79 1.42
C GLN A 552 7.82 15.39 2.16
N TYR A 553 8.62 16.36 2.60
CA TYR A 553 9.87 16.14 3.34
C TYR A 553 9.68 16.13 4.86
N GLU A 554 8.46 16.45 5.33
CA GLU A 554 8.13 16.52 6.74
C GLU A 554 7.27 15.31 7.14
N PHE A 555 7.41 14.85 8.38
CA PHE A 555 6.54 13.79 8.88
C PHE A 555 5.14 14.35 9.15
N MET A 556 4.11 13.60 8.77
CA MET A 556 2.75 13.86 9.22
C MET A 556 2.62 13.36 10.66
N GLU A 557 2.23 14.24 11.58
CA GLU A 557 2.23 13.96 13.02
C GLU A 557 0.83 13.67 13.58
N GLU A 558 -0.16 14.49 13.20
CA GLU A 558 -1.54 14.35 13.68
C GLU A 558 -2.54 14.65 12.55
N HIS A 559 -3.72 14.06 12.69
CA HIS A 559 -4.87 14.28 11.80
C HIS A 559 -6.16 14.31 12.61
N ASP A 560 -6.71 15.51 12.80
CA ASP A 560 -7.78 15.80 13.73
C ASP A 560 -9.07 16.21 13.02
N ALA A 561 -10.20 15.67 13.47
CA ALA A 561 -11.51 16.19 13.16
C ALA A 561 -11.83 17.37 14.11
N LEU A 562 -12.08 18.55 13.56
CA LEU A 562 -12.36 19.76 14.34
C LEU A 562 -13.86 20.07 14.44
N GLY A 563 -14.70 19.17 13.91
CA GLY A 563 -16.15 19.37 13.81
C GLY A 563 -16.57 20.15 12.57
N GLY A 564 -17.87 20.18 12.27
CA GLY A 564 -18.43 20.95 11.15
C GLY A 564 -17.88 20.61 9.76
N GLY A 565 -17.32 19.40 9.57
CA GLY A 565 -16.69 19.02 8.31
C GLY A 565 -15.25 19.52 8.12
N VAL A 566 -14.66 20.12 9.16
CA VAL A 566 -13.28 20.64 9.12
C VAL A 566 -12.29 19.63 9.66
N TRP A 567 -11.20 19.43 8.93
CA TRP A 567 -10.07 18.57 9.28
C TRP A 567 -8.77 19.37 9.35
N ARG A 568 -7.89 18.96 10.26
CA ARG A 568 -6.54 19.53 10.38
C ARG A 568 -5.50 18.44 10.31
N THR A 569 -4.52 18.60 9.43
CA THR A 569 -3.32 17.77 9.35
C THR A 569 -2.13 18.58 9.85
N THR A 570 -1.36 18.03 10.79
CA THR A 570 -0.19 18.71 11.40
C THR A 570 1.09 17.98 11.00
N TYR A 571 2.14 18.75 10.68
CA TYR A 571 3.44 18.25 10.24
C TYR A 571 4.55 18.57 11.23
N SER A 572 5.69 17.87 11.11
CA SER A 572 6.83 17.94 12.02
C SER A 572 7.51 19.33 12.09
N ASP A 573 7.43 20.12 11.03
CA ASP A 573 7.91 21.52 10.98
C ASP A 573 6.93 22.51 11.64
N GLY A 574 5.80 22.02 12.16
CA GLY A 574 4.74 22.83 12.75
C GLY A 574 3.73 23.39 11.75
N ALA A 575 3.88 23.10 10.46
CA ALA A 575 2.89 23.43 9.46
C ALA A 575 1.57 22.72 9.73
N ARG A 576 0.46 23.39 9.44
CA ARG A 576 -0.90 22.86 9.57
C ARG A 576 -1.67 23.09 8.28
N VAL A 577 -2.32 22.07 7.79
CA VAL A 577 -3.22 22.12 6.64
C VAL A 577 -4.64 21.90 7.15
N TYR A 578 -5.49 22.87 6.93
CA TYR A 578 -6.92 22.82 7.26
C TYR A 578 -7.71 22.59 5.99
N VAL A 579 -8.66 21.66 6.03
CA VAL A 579 -9.57 21.36 4.93
C VAL A 579 -11.00 21.44 5.46
N ASN A 580 -11.86 22.17 4.73
CA ASN A 580 -13.26 22.35 5.05
C ASN A 580 -14.12 21.73 3.92
N TYR A 581 -14.90 20.72 4.27
CA TYR A 581 -15.87 20.07 3.36
C TYR A 581 -17.27 20.69 3.44
N GLY A 582 -17.48 21.65 4.35
CA GLY A 582 -18.76 22.33 4.52
C GLY A 582 -19.02 23.37 3.43
N GLU A 583 -20.29 23.61 3.15
CA GLU A 583 -20.78 24.60 2.17
C GLU A 583 -20.65 26.07 2.64
N ALA A 584 -20.27 26.29 3.89
CA ALA A 584 -20.00 27.60 4.47
C ALA A 584 -18.53 27.72 4.91
N ALA A 585 -18.00 28.93 4.92
CA ALA A 585 -16.69 29.19 5.53
C ALA A 585 -16.72 28.86 7.04
N ALA A 586 -15.63 28.32 7.56
CA ALA A 586 -15.46 27.97 8.96
C ALA A 586 -14.26 28.69 9.57
N THR A 587 -14.38 29.11 10.83
CA THR A 587 -13.26 29.68 11.57
C THR A 587 -12.85 28.72 12.71
N VAL A 588 -11.63 28.22 12.63
CA VAL A 588 -11.05 27.29 13.63
C VAL A 588 -9.63 27.73 13.96
N ASP A 589 -9.24 27.69 15.22
CA ASP A 589 -7.94 28.17 15.71
C ASP A 589 -7.65 29.64 15.32
N GLY A 590 -8.69 30.47 15.12
CA GLY A 590 -8.58 31.84 14.61
C GLY A 590 -8.28 31.97 13.12
N ILE A 591 -8.36 30.87 12.37
CA ILE A 591 -8.10 30.80 10.94
C ILE A 591 -9.41 30.61 10.19
N GLU A 592 -9.69 31.51 9.24
CA GLU A 592 -10.82 31.37 8.31
C GLU A 592 -10.46 30.39 7.17
N ILE A 593 -11.27 29.35 7.00
CA ILE A 593 -11.13 28.32 5.97
C ILE A 593 -12.33 28.45 5.03
N PRO A 594 -12.12 28.71 3.73
CA PRO A 594 -13.24 28.88 2.80
C PRO A 594 -14.16 27.65 2.75
N ALA A 595 -15.42 27.87 2.36
CA ALA A 595 -16.35 26.80 2.01
C ALA A 595 -15.71 25.88 0.96
N GLU A 596 -15.87 24.57 1.10
CA GLU A 596 -15.27 23.57 0.21
C GLU A 596 -13.81 23.90 -0.14
N GLY A 597 -13.03 24.32 0.87
CA GLY A 597 -11.71 24.91 0.68
C GLY A 597 -10.65 24.41 1.65
N TRP A 598 -9.49 25.04 1.56
CA TRP A 598 -8.36 24.69 2.43
C TRP A 598 -7.48 25.92 2.74
N ARG A 599 -6.73 25.82 3.82
CA ARG A 599 -5.69 26.76 4.24
C ARG A 599 -4.48 26.02 4.76
N MET A 600 -3.30 26.51 4.44
CA MET A 600 -2.05 26.08 5.07
C MET A 600 -1.49 27.25 5.89
N VAL A 601 -1.09 26.94 7.12
CA VAL A 601 -0.44 27.89 8.03
C VAL A 601 0.91 27.30 8.43
N ARG A 602 1.94 28.12 8.36
CA ARG A 602 3.27 27.83 8.93
C ARG A 602 3.48 28.79 10.11
N LYS A 603 4.11 28.28 11.18
CA LYS A 603 4.51 29.13 12.31
C LYS A 603 5.62 30.08 11.90
#